data_b38330f7cd5e7558977ce2593dfecc09
#
_entry.id   b38330f7cd5e7558977ce2593dfecc09
#
_cell.length_a   1.000
_cell.length_b   1.000
_cell.length_c   1.000
_cell.angle_alpha   90.00
_cell.angle_beta   90.00
_cell.angle_gamma   90.00
#
_symmetry.space_group_name_H-M   'P 1'
#
loop_
_entity.id
_entity.type
_entity.pdbx_description
1 polymer ?
#
loop_
_entity_poly.entity_id
_entity_poly.type
_entity_poly.pdbx_seq_one_letter_code
_entity_poly.pdbx_strand_id
1 'polypeptide(L)'
;MQIGSQWWCLRRSTNEKILVFIRRRWDIKWFFKTTWIPDETFFQTLARHLVPAVQIETRSPTFLIFSVYGLPVSFYNDHYDLLRDQEYFFARKISPDATGLKSRLTALYLSPPRDFPVSHDGLYLYNFTTLQGRLGQRHGQQHGARFWEQQSTIGQNRELLVVICQRRYVAQRLVSQINRLTDINAFAYLFNDPTVTLPDLGGIEDSLSKRNRHRKALLRLVFDSTHANRMMICLDPEDIDLIKDFCAESPSTRLLQIDCELTDRYLTDHAIALDLIAAKSPQGAVRRLLPRLRAKILQDRAHLERAGFDNHYRIADQADINDTADTLSRFLALPAHTLRANELAEDLFSNEDAHVL
;
A
#
# COMPACT_ATOMS: atom_id res chain seq x y z
N MET A 1 25.37 -26.14 27.48
CA MET A 1 24.97 -25.06 26.61
C MET A 1 23.50 -24.79 26.85
N GLN A 2 23.09 -23.50 26.91
CA GLN A 2 21.73 -23.08 27.14
C GLN A 2 21.24 -22.38 25.88
N ILE A 3 20.02 -22.66 25.46
CA ILE A 3 19.36 -22.00 24.30
C ILE A 3 18.24 -21.11 24.82
N GLY A 4 18.05 -19.97 24.20
CA GLY A 4 16.96 -19.05 24.51
C GLY A 4 16.75 -18.05 23.37
N SER A 5 15.89 -17.09 23.59
CA SER A 5 15.65 -16.03 22.60
C SER A 5 16.87 -15.12 22.43
N GLN A 6 17.09 -14.61 21.24
CA GLN A 6 18.04 -13.51 21.01
C GLN A 6 17.59 -12.20 21.69
N TRP A 7 16.33 -12.10 22.12
CA TRP A 7 15.75 -10.97 22.84
C TRP A 7 15.80 -11.24 24.34
N TRP A 8 16.71 -10.55 25.02
CA TRP A 8 16.94 -10.70 26.44
C TRP A 8 17.27 -9.36 27.09
N CYS A 9 17.10 -9.28 28.41
CA CYS A 9 17.50 -8.16 29.24
C CYS A 9 18.48 -8.65 30.31
N LEU A 10 19.57 -7.92 30.48
CA LEU A 10 20.58 -8.20 31.54
C LEU A 10 20.72 -7.00 32.46
N ARG A 11 20.86 -7.25 33.72
CA ARG A 11 21.33 -6.24 34.68
C ARG A 11 22.74 -5.81 34.31
N ARG A 12 23.07 -4.53 34.55
CA ARG A 12 24.41 -3.99 34.28
C ARG A 12 25.51 -4.85 34.93
N SER A 13 25.32 -5.21 36.20
CA SER A 13 26.27 -6.06 36.92
C SER A 13 26.46 -7.45 36.28
N THR A 14 25.44 -8.03 35.69
CA THR A 14 25.55 -9.30 34.94
C THR A 14 26.34 -9.09 33.65
N ASN A 15 26.10 -8.01 32.93
CA ASN A 15 26.86 -7.69 31.75
C ASN A 15 28.34 -7.47 32.02
N GLU A 16 28.68 -6.76 33.12
CA GLU A 16 30.04 -6.55 33.57
C GLU A 16 30.73 -7.88 33.91
N LYS A 17 30.05 -8.82 34.62
CA LYS A 17 30.57 -10.17 34.89
C LYS A 17 30.85 -10.94 33.60
N ILE A 18 29.95 -10.88 32.62
CA ILE A 18 30.13 -11.53 31.31
C ILE A 18 31.38 -10.96 30.62
N LEU A 19 31.52 -9.63 30.58
CA LEU A 19 32.65 -8.96 29.93
C LEU A 19 33.98 -9.34 30.59
N VAL A 20 34.04 -9.40 31.93
CA VAL A 20 35.24 -9.84 32.66
C VAL A 20 35.55 -11.30 32.36
N PHE A 21 34.55 -12.17 32.35
CA PHE A 21 34.70 -13.59 32.09
C PHE A 21 35.26 -13.85 30.69
N ILE A 22 34.67 -13.29 29.65
CA ILE A 22 35.08 -13.51 28.24
C ILE A 22 36.45 -12.90 27.89
N ARG A 23 36.90 -11.90 28.64
CA ARG A 23 38.27 -11.37 28.48
C ARG A 23 39.32 -12.39 28.89
N ARG A 24 39.00 -13.28 29.83
CA ARG A 24 39.88 -14.34 30.36
C ARG A 24 39.71 -15.66 29.65
N ARG A 25 38.62 -15.88 28.95
CA ARG A 25 38.23 -17.16 28.36
C ARG A 25 38.02 -17.00 26.84
N TRP A 26 39.14 -16.81 26.14
CA TRP A 26 39.14 -16.71 24.68
C TRP A 26 38.66 -18.00 23.99
N ASP A 27 38.86 -19.18 24.60
CA ASP A 27 38.42 -20.49 24.19
C ASP A 27 36.88 -20.54 24.02
N ILE A 28 36.14 -19.97 24.98
CA ILE A 28 34.69 -19.90 24.95
C ILE A 28 34.24 -18.95 23.81
N LYS A 29 34.94 -17.83 23.66
CA LYS A 29 34.63 -16.90 22.53
C LYS A 29 34.84 -17.57 21.18
N TRP A 30 35.88 -18.37 21.00
CA TRP A 30 36.14 -19.15 19.81
C TRP A 30 35.07 -20.23 19.60
N PHE A 31 34.72 -20.98 20.61
CA PHE A 31 33.67 -21.98 20.53
C PHE A 31 32.36 -21.42 20.00
N PHE A 32 31.90 -20.30 20.54
CA PHE A 32 30.64 -19.68 20.09
C PHE A 32 30.72 -19.03 18.72
N LYS A 33 31.90 -18.70 18.22
CA LYS A 33 32.06 -18.25 16.82
C LYS A 33 31.72 -19.34 15.79
N THR A 34 31.88 -20.58 16.16
CA THR A 34 31.64 -21.75 15.30
C THR A 34 30.33 -22.46 15.63
N THR A 35 29.62 -22.01 16.66
CA THR A 35 28.34 -22.60 17.08
C THR A 35 27.21 -22.07 16.18
N TRP A 36 26.24 -22.94 15.89
CA TRP A 36 25.01 -22.59 15.24
C TRP A 36 24.16 -21.67 16.14
N ILE A 37 23.64 -20.54 15.59
CA ILE A 37 22.84 -19.54 16.28
C ILE A 37 23.51 -19.02 17.56
N PRO A 38 24.68 -18.38 17.46
CA PRO A 38 25.43 -17.92 18.66
C PRO A 38 24.69 -16.84 19.45
N ASP A 39 23.85 -16.05 18.80
CA ASP A 39 23.00 -15.01 19.40
C ASP A 39 21.92 -15.58 20.33
N GLU A 40 21.49 -16.80 20.11
CA GLU A 40 20.53 -17.52 20.97
C GLU A 40 21.16 -18.45 22.01
N THR A 41 22.48 -18.59 22.02
CA THR A 41 23.17 -19.54 22.89
C THR A 41 24.23 -18.90 23.74
N PHE A 42 24.96 -17.91 23.27
CA PHE A 42 26.12 -17.32 23.95
C PHE A 42 25.73 -16.64 25.28
N PHE A 43 24.89 -15.62 25.22
CA PHE A 43 24.50 -14.85 26.39
C PHE A 43 23.69 -15.68 27.38
N GLN A 44 22.83 -16.55 26.88
CA GLN A 44 22.00 -17.45 27.70
C GLN A 44 22.88 -18.43 28.49
N THR A 45 23.90 -19.00 27.86
CA THR A 45 24.84 -19.90 28.50
C THR A 45 25.69 -19.18 29.54
N LEU A 46 26.21 -18.00 29.22
CA LEU A 46 27.04 -17.24 30.17
C LEU A 46 26.23 -16.71 31.35
N ALA A 47 25.02 -16.20 31.10
CA ALA A 47 24.14 -15.77 32.19
C ALA A 47 23.82 -16.94 33.14
N ARG A 48 23.49 -18.11 32.59
CA ARG A 48 23.21 -19.31 33.40
C ARG A 48 24.42 -19.80 34.17
N HIS A 49 25.64 -19.56 33.67
CA HIS A 49 26.89 -19.93 34.36
C HIS A 49 27.29 -18.92 35.45
N LEU A 50 27.05 -17.64 35.25
CA LEU A 50 27.56 -16.55 36.09
C LEU A 50 26.53 -16.00 37.10
N VAL A 51 25.26 -16.34 36.92
CA VAL A 51 24.16 -15.81 37.73
C VAL A 51 23.39 -16.96 38.39
N PRO A 52 23.08 -16.87 39.68
CA PRO A 52 22.24 -17.87 40.35
C PRO A 52 20.88 -18.04 39.66
N ALA A 53 20.40 -19.27 39.57
CA ALA A 53 19.15 -19.59 38.87
C ALA A 53 17.94 -18.79 39.36
N VAL A 54 17.89 -18.50 40.67
CA VAL A 54 16.82 -17.71 41.29
C VAL A 54 16.76 -16.26 40.81
N GLN A 55 17.83 -15.76 40.20
CA GLN A 55 17.90 -14.40 39.66
C GLN A 55 17.64 -14.35 38.12
N ILE A 56 17.34 -15.48 37.50
CA ILE A 56 17.10 -15.61 36.09
C ILE A 56 15.60 -15.81 35.88
N GLU A 57 14.97 -14.79 35.28
CA GLU A 57 13.61 -14.88 34.79
C GLU A 57 13.60 -15.56 33.42
N THR A 58 12.75 -16.56 33.24
CA THR A 58 12.67 -17.33 31.97
C THR A 58 11.58 -16.84 31.04
N ARG A 59 10.73 -15.90 31.48
CA ARG A 59 9.73 -15.28 30.66
C ARG A 59 10.38 -14.44 29.55
N SER A 60 9.89 -14.54 28.32
CA SER A 60 10.37 -13.68 27.23
C SER A 60 10.10 -12.21 27.55
N PRO A 61 11.07 -11.32 27.40
CA PRO A 61 10.85 -9.88 27.55
C PRO A 61 10.14 -9.24 26.33
N THR A 62 9.88 -10.03 25.29
CA THR A 62 9.34 -9.54 24.02
C THR A 62 7.95 -10.08 23.78
N PHE A 63 7.01 -9.18 23.53
CA PHE A 63 5.68 -9.51 23.04
C PHE A 63 5.76 -9.94 21.59
N LEU A 64 5.54 -11.22 21.34
CA LEU A 64 5.56 -11.85 20.02
C LEU A 64 4.38 -12.80 19.92
N ILE A 65 3.52 -12.55 18.94
CA ILE A 65 2.35 -13.39 18.68
C ILE A 65 2.55 -14.08 17.34
N PHE A 66 2.17 -15.33 17.27
CA PHE A 66 2.06 -16.09 16.03
C PHE A 66 0.58 -16.20 15.64
N SER A 67 0.32 -15.98 14.39
CA SER A 67 -0.99 -16.23 13.80
C SER A 67 -1.27 -17.75 13.81
N VAL A 68 -2.53 -18.11 13.58
CA VAL A 68 -2.94 -19.53 13.45
C VAL A 68 -2.21 -20.29 12.33
N TYR A 69 -1.50 -19.60 11.45
CA TYR A 69 -0.70 -20.20 10.39
C TYR A 69 0.80 -20.25 10.72
N GLY A 70 1.17 -20.00 11.98
CA GLY A 70 2.56 -20.05 12.42
C GLY A 70 3.44 -18.88 11.93
N LEU A 71 2.85 -17.82 11.39
CA LEU A 71 3.58 -16.62 11.00
C LEU A 71 3.52 -15.56 12.11
N PRO A 72 4.62 -14.83 12.38
CA PRO A 72 4.59 -13.71 13.30
C PRO A 72 3.56 -12.66 12.85
N VAL A 73 2.76 -12.16 13.80
CA VAL A 73 1.85 -11.05 13.57
C VAL A 73 2.65 -9.76 13.40
N SER A 74 2.31 -8.95 12.41
CA SER A 74 2.82 -7.59 12.28
C SER A 74 1.89 -6.59 12.95
N PHE A 75 2.46 -5.66 13.72
CA PHE A 75 1.71 -4.58 14.38
C PHE A 75 1.73 -3.32 13.53
N TYR A 76 0.59 -2.63 13.49
CA TYR A 76 0.34 -1.42 12.71
C TYR A 76 -0.07 -0.27 13.63
N ASN A 77 -0.41 0.90 13.05
CA ASN A 77 -0.68 2.12 13.82
C ASN A 77 -1.82 2.01 14.83
N ASP A 78 -2.81 1.17 14.56
CA ASP A 78 -3.97 0.92 15.42
C ASP A 78 -3.71 -0.02 16.61
N HIS A 79 -2.54 -0.68 16.66
CA HIS A 79 -2.20 -1.64 17.71
C HIS A 79 -1.57 -1.02 18.96
N TYR A 80 -1.54 0.30 19.08
CA TYR A 80 -0.88 0.97 20.20
C TYR A 80 -1.44 0.54 21.56
N ASP A 81 -2.75 0.53 21.72
CA ASP A 81 -3.37 0.20 23.00
C ASP A 81 -3.17 -1.29 23.34
N LEU A 82 -3.22 -2.17 22.34
CA LEU A 82 -2.86 -3.58 22.52
C LEU A 82 -1.44 -3.72 23.08
N LEU A 83 -0.47 -3.03 22.50
CA LEU A 83 0.94 -3.15 22.92
C LEU A 83 1.19 -2.51 24.27
N ARG A 84 0.55 -1.37 24.57
CA ARG A 84 0.65 -0.68 25.85
C ARG A 84 0.15 -1.53 27.00
N ASP A 85 -0.93 -2.25 26.76
CA ASP A 85 -1.61 -3.04 27.81
C ASP A 85 -0.92 -4.39 28.10
N GLN A 86 0.24 -4.67 27.47
CA GLN A 86 1.02 -5.88 27.70
C GLN A 86 2.20 -5.65 28.64
N GLU A 87 2.47 -6.63 29.50
CA GLU A 87 3.58 -6.61 30.45
C GLU A 87 4.89 -7.11 29.82
N TYR A 88 5.37 -6.40 28.78
CA TYR A 88 6.59 -6.72 28.06
C TYR A 88 7.44 -5.47 27.83
N PHE A 89 8.76 -5.64 27.73
CA PHE A 89 9.68 -4.53 27.43
C PHE A 89 9.78 -4.21 25.95
N PHE A 90 9.54 -5.21 25.10
CA PHE A 90 9.67 -5.09 23.65
C PHE A 90 8.45 -5.69 22.95
N ALA A 91 8.21 -5.26 21.72
CA ALA A 91 7.21 -5.85 20.84
C ALA A 91 7.77 -6.10 19.44
N ARG A 92 7.36 -7.20 18.84
CA ARG A 92 7.72 -7.55 17.45
C ARG A 92 6.62 -8.43 16.80
N LYS A 93 6.38 -8.31 15.46
CA LYS A 93 7.10 -7.44 14.54
C LYS A 93 6.28 -6.17 14.31
N ILE A 94 6.89 -5.01 14.39
CA ILE A 94 6.22 -3.75 14.04
C ILE A 94 6.49 -3.50 12.56
N SER A 95 5.44 -3.16 11.80
CA SER A 95 5.56 -2.82 10.39
C SER A 95 6.58 -1.68 10.19
N PRO A 96 7.45 -1.75 9.17
CA PRO A 96 8.33 -0.64 8.80
C PRO A 96 7.57 0.66 8.59
N ASP A 97 6.37 0.59 8.03
CA ASP A 97 5.54 1.72 7.63
C ASP A 97 4.60 2.22 8.74
N ALA A 98 4.54 1.52 9.89
CA ALA A 98 3.76 1.94 11.06
C ALA A 98 4.46 3.09 11.82
N THR A 99 4.63 4.24 11.17
CA THR A 99 5.34 5.41 11.71
C THR A 99 4.63 6.02 12.91
N GLY A 100 3.29 6.08 12.86
CA GLY A 100 2.46 6.58 13.96
C GLY A 100 2.60 5.73 15.23
N LEU A 101 2.58 4.39 15.10
CA LEU A 101 2.81 3.49 16.22
C LEU A 101 4.19 3.69 16.83
N LYS A 102 5.24 3.75 15.98
CA LYS A 102 6.61 3.98 16.45
C LYS A 102 6.77 5.29 17.19
N SER A 103 6.19 6.38 16.67
CA SER A 103 6.22 7.69 17.31
C SER A 103 5.53 7.68 18.68
N ARG A 104 4.36 7.06 18.79
CA ARG A 104 3.61 6.94 20.06
C ARG A 104 4.38 6.08 21.09
N LEU A 105 4.96 4.96 20.68
CA LEU A 105 5.78 4.10 21.54
C LEU A 105 7.06 4.80 22.00
N THR A 106 7.70 5.59 21.12
CA THR A 106 8.86 6.40 21.48
C THR A 106 8.50 7.49 22.50
N ALA A 107 7.39 8.21 22.29
CA ALA A 107 6.90 9.19 23.24
C ALA A 107 6.55 8.55 24.59
N LEU A 108 5.98 7.37 24.60
CA LEU A 108 5.71 6.59 25.81
C LEU A 108 7.01 6.24 26.55
N TYR A 109 8.02 5.75 25.84
CA TYR A 109 9.33 5.40 26.42
C TYR A 109 10.05 6.61 27.04
N LEU A 110 9.93 7.78 26.44
CA LEU A 110 10.53 9.02 26.92
C LEU A 110 9.71 9.71 28.03
N SER A 111 8.50 9.26 28.29
CA SER A 111 7.65 9.82 29.33
C SER A 111 8.11 9.38 30.72
N PRO A 112 7.81 10.15 31.80
CA PRO A 112 8.04 9.67 33.16
C PRO A 112 7.38 8.31 33.42
N PRO A 113 7.96 7.49 34.29
CA PRO A 113 7.37 6.19 34.64
C PRO A 113 5.91 6.36 35.08
N ARG A 114 5.04 5.55 34.54
CA ARG A 114 3.61 5.53 34.87
C ARG A 114 3.18 4.08 35.08
N ASP A 115 2.23 3.87 35.93
CA ASP A 115 1.55 2.60 36.06
C ASP A 115 0.57 2.45 34.89
N PHE A 116 0.71 1.40 34.12
CA PHE A 116 -0.22 1.07 33.05
C PHE A 116 -1.10 -0.12 33.50
N PRO A 117 -2.40 -0.07 33.22
CA PRO A 117 -3.23 -1.25 33.40
C PRO A 117 -2.75 -2.35 32.46
N VAL A 118 -2.28 -3.44 33.01
CA VAL A 118 -1.94 -4.65 32.24
C VAL A 118 -3.19 -5.48 32.08
N SER A 119 -3.55 -5.78 30.82
CA SER A 119 -4.66 -6.69 30.54
C SER A 119 -4.21 -8.13 30.74
N HIS A 120 -4.85 -8.84 31.65
CA HIS A 120 -4.69 -10.28 31.84
C HIS A 120 -5.73 -11.09 31.06
N ASP A 121 -6.56 -10.43 30.26
CA ASP A 121 -7.62 -11.05 29.47
C ASP A 121 -7.04 -11.71 28.20
N GLY A 122 -6.73 -12.99 28.31
CA GLY A 122 -6.32 -13.79 27.16
C GLY A 122 -7.37 -13.90 26.06
N LEU A 123 -8.66 -13.66 26.37
CA LEU A 123 -9.74 -13.67 25.41
C LEU A 123 -9.64 -12.46 24.47
N TYR A 124 -9.28 -11.29 24.98
CA TYR A 124 -9.04 -10.11 24.15
C TYR A 124 -7.94 -10.37 23.12
N LEU A 125 -6.82 -10.92 23.57
CA LEU A 125 -5.70 -11.27 22.71
C LEU A 125 -6.09 -12.36 21.69
N TYR A 126 -6.83 -13.37 22.13
CA TYR A 126 -7.33 -14.43 21.27
C TYR A 126 -8.27 -13.87 20.20
N ASN A 127 -9.24 -13.04 20.56
CA ASN A 127 -10.17 -12.41 19.63
C ASN A 127 -9.43 -11.49 18.66
N PHE A 128 -8.44 -10.72 19.12
CA PHE A 128 -7.61 -9.87 18.28
C PHE A 128 -6.86 -10.70 17.23
N THR A 129 -6.21 -11.78 17.63
CA THR A 129 -5.38 -12.58 16.73
C THR A 129 -6.18 -13.50 15.81
N THR A 130 -7.35 -13.96 16.24
CA THR A 130 -8.15 -14.95 15.49
C THR A 130 -9.30 -14.34 14.71
N LEU A 131 -10.00 -13.37 15.26
CA LEU A 131 -11.20 -12.78 14.64
C LEU A 131 -10.93 -11.39 14.06
N GLN A 132 -10.43 -10.47 14.87
CA GLN A 132 -10.20 -9.10 14.42
C GLN A 132 -8.98 -8.96 13.52
N GLY A 133 -7.91 -9.69 13.81
CA GLY A 133 -6.73 -9.74 12.96
C GLY A 133 -7.00 -10.29 11.55
N ARG A 134 -8.12 -10.99 11.34
CA ARG A 134 -8.52 -11.53 10.04
C ARG A 134 -9.46 -10.62 9.26
N LEU A 135 -10.29 -9.87 9.96
CA LEU A 135 -11.41 -9.22 9.32
C LEU A 135 -11.13 -7.79 8.90
N GLY A 136 -10.09 -7.14 9.42
CA GLY A 136 -9.66 -5.79 9.03
C GLY A 136 -10.83 -4.80 8.88
N GLN A 137 -11.87 -4.94 9.71
CA GLN A 137 -13.17 -4.38 9.42
C GLN A 137 -13.41 -2.99 10.00
N ARG A 138 -12.49 -2.50 10.80
CA ARG A 138 -12.64 -1.16 11.38
C ARG A 138 -11.65 -0.23 10.72
N HIS A 139 -12.07 1.01 10.50
CA HIS A 139 -11.20 2.07 10.07
C HIS A 139 -9.92 2.09 10.93
N GLY A 140 -8.75 2.04 10.30
CA GLY A 140 -7.47 1.97 10.99
C GLY A 140 -7.01 0.57 11.43
N GLN A 141 -7.84 -0.46 11.33
CA GLN A 141 -7.48 -1.85 11.65
C GLN A 141 -7.12 -2.61 10.38
N GLN A 142 -5.91 -2.43 9.92
CA GLN A 142 -5.44 -2.93 8.63
C GLN A 142 -4.83 -4.33 8.71
N HIS A 143 -5.54 -5.27 9.31
CA HIS A 143 -5.24 -6.68 9.15
C HIS A 143 -5.88 -7.19 7.87
N GLY A 144 -5.29 -6.86 6.75
CA GLY A 144 -5.73 -7.45 5.50
C GLY A 144 -5.81 -8.97 5.65
N ALA A 145 -6.91 -9.56 5.22
CA ALA A 145 -6.99 -10.99 5.03
C ALA A 145 -5.75 -11.45 4.28
N ARG A 146 -5.20 -12.61 4.62
CA ARG A 146 -4.03 -13.14 3.93
C ARG A 146 -4.38 -13.33 2.47
N PHE A 147 -3.38 -13.20 1.59
CA PHE A 147 -3.62 -13.27 0.15
C PHE A 147 -4.35 -14.54 -0.29
N TRP A 148 -4.18 -15.65 0.42
CA TRP A 148 -4.89 -16.91 0.15
C TRP A 148 -6.29 -17.01 0.80
N GLU A 149 -6.61 -16.15 1.74
CA GLU A 149 -7.95 -16.01 2.32
C GLU A 149 -8.77 -14.96 1.54
N GLN A 150 -8.11 -14.21 0.67
CA GLN A 150 -8.75 -13.20 -0.15
C GLN A 150 -9.50 -13.89 -1.27
N GLN A 151 -10.80 -13.84 -1.18
CA GLN A 151 -11.60 -13.99 -2.38
C GLN A 151 -11.14 -12.95 -3.40
N SER A 152 -11.10 -13.35 -4.65
CA SER A 152 -10.59 -12.55 -5.76
C SER A 152 -11.40 -11.29 -6.07
N THR A 153 -12.31 -10.83 -5.22
CA THR A 153 -13.23 -9.72 -5.48
C THR A 153 -12.94 -8.49 -4.61
N ILE A 154 -13.23 -7.30 -5.12
CA ILE A 154 -13.15 -6.04 -4.37
C ILE A 154 -14.19 -5.93 -3.24
N GLY A 155 -15.16 -6.84 -3.20
CA GLY A 155 -16.27 -6.90 -2.23
C GLY A 155 -17.63 -6.69 -2.88
N GLN A 156 -18.68 -7.23 -2.25
CA GLN A 156 -20.06 -7.06 -2.72
C GLN A 156 -20.50 -5.59 -2.58
N ASN A 157 -21.37 -5.14 -3.49
CA ASN A 157 -21.93 -3.79 -3.53
C ASN A 157 -20.90 -2.65 -3.69
N ARG A 158 -19.72 -2.94 -4.21
CA ARG A 158 -18.69 -1.96 -4.53
C ARG A 158 -18.59 -1.73 -6.02
N GLU A 159 -18.54 -0.49 -6.42
CA GLU A 159 -18.43 -0.07 -7.81
C GLU A 159 -17.05 0.53 -8.07
N LEU A 160 -16.33 -0.04 -9.02
CA LEU A 160 -15.03 0.47 -9.47
C LEU A 160 -15.21 1.20 -10.80
N LEU A 161 -14.78 2.45 -10.84
CA LEU A 161 -14.71 3.27 -12.02
C LEU A 161 -13.26 3.32 -12.50
N VAL A 162 -12.99 2.81 -13.67
CA VAL A 162 -11.66 2.77 -14.28
C VAL A 162 -11.58 3.84 -15.37
N VAL A 163 -10.59 4.70 -15.31
CA VAL A 163 -10.33 5.73 -16.33
C VAL A 163 -8.99 5.45 -16.99
N ILE A 164 -8.96 5.43 -18.29
CA ILE A 164 -7.74 5.35 -19.09
C ILE A 164 -7.60 6.60 -19.96
N CYS A 165 -6.44 7.23 -19.90
CA CYS A 165 -6.15 8.43 -20.67
C CYS A 165 -4.66 8.47 -21.00
N GLN A 166 -4.33 8.75 -22.27
CA GLN A 166 -2.94 8.90 -22.69
C GLN A 166 -2.27 10.13 -22.07
N ARG A 167 -3.04 11.21 -21.82
CA ARG A 167 -2.52 12.43 -21.21
C ARG A 167 -2.80 12.41 -19.71
N ARG A 168 -1.79 12.09 -18.91
CA ARG A 168 -1.95 11.97 -17.46
C ARG A 168 -2.54 13.22 -16.80
N TYR A 169 -2.20 14.42 -17.27
CA TYR A 169 -2.74 15.66 -16.70
C TYR A 169 -4.26 15.78 -16.86
N VAL A 170 -4.84 15.28 -17.95
CA VAL A 170 -6.31 15.27 -18.17
C VAL A 170 -6.96 14.34 -17.14
N ALA A 171 -6.43 13.15 -16.95
CA ALA A 171 -6.93 12.22 -15.95
C ALA A 171 -6.75 12.75 -14.51
N GLN A 172 -5.62 13.39 -14.20
CA GLN A 172 -5.38 14.02 -12.90
C GLN A 172 -6.36 15.16 -12.62
N ARG A 173 -6.66 15.97 -13.63
CA ARG A 173 -7.68 17.01 -13.54
C ARG A 173 -9.06 16.43 -13.25
N LEU A 174 -9.46 15.39 -13.99
CA LEU A 174 -10.71 14.68 -13.73
C LEU A 174 -10.77 14.15 -12.29
N VAL A 175 -9.70 13.53 -11.80
CA VAL A 175 -9.60 13.06 -10.42
C VAL A 175 -9.79 14.19 -9.41
N SER A 176 -9.12 15.32 -9.63
CA SER A 176 -9.23 16.49 -8.75
C SER A 176 -10.66 17.02 -8.69
N GLN A 177 -11.32 17.13 -9.86
CA GLN A 177 -12.70 17.59 -9.94
C GLN A 177 -13.69 16.60 -9.32
N ILE A 178 -13.53 15.29 -9.56
CA ILE A 178 -14.38 14.25 -8.98
C ILE A 178 -14.29 14.30 -7.45
N ASN A 179 -13.09 14.39 -6.89
CA ASN A 179 -12.90 14.50 -5.44
C ASN A 179 -13.51 15.80 -4.85
N ARG A 180 -13.58 16.88 -5.65
CA ARG A 180 -14.16 18.14 -5.23
C ARG A 180 -15.70 18.15 -5.32
N LEU A 181 -16.25 17.57 -6.37
CA LEU A 181 -17.66 17.73 -6.74
C LEU A 181 -18.56 16.55 -6.38
N THR A 182 -17.97 15.41 -6.00
CA THR A 182 -18.72 14.18 -5.72
C THR A 182 -18.22 13.48 -4.46
N ASP A 183 -18.97 12.46 -4.01
CA ASP A 183 -18.57 11.60 -2.89
C ASP A 183 -17.74 10.38 -3.37
N ILE A 184 -17.26 10.39 -4.61
CA ILE A 184 -16.46 9.31 -5.18
C ILE A 184 -15.00 9.56 -4.83
N ASN A 185 -14.36 8.63 -4.13
CA ASN A 185 -12.92 8.70 -3.90
C ASN A 185 -12.18 8.36 -5.19
N ALA A 186 -11.45 9.32 -5.74
CA ALA A 186 -10.74 9.19 -7.01
C ALA A 186 -9.22 9.27 -6.80
N PHE A 187 -8.49 8.35 -7.44
CA PHE A 187 -7.04 8.26 -7.38
C PHE A 187 -6.44 8.22 -8.79
N ALA A 188 -5.49 9.12 -9.06
CA ALA A 188 -4.77 9.14 -10.33
C ALA A 188 -3.60 8.15 -10.26
N TYR A 189 -3.54 7.21 -11.22
CA TYR A 189 -2.38 6.32 -11.45
C TYR A 189 -1.90 5.54 -10.23
N LEU A 190 -2.82 5.08 -9.40
CA LEU A 190 -2.55 4.36 -8.16
C LEU A 190 -1.61 3.15 -8.35
N PHE A 191 -1.66 2.51 -9.50
CA PHE A 191 -0.88 1.32 -9.86
C PHE A 191 0.28 1.60 -10.82
N ASN A 192 0.45 2.85 -11.25
CA ASN A 192 1.48 3.27 -12.21
C ASN A 192 2.47 4.27 -11.60
N ASP A 193 2.08 4.99 -10.54
CA ASP A 193 2.87 6.05 -9.96
C ASP A 193 3.09 5.81 -8.45
N PRO A 194 4.36 5.64 -8.01
CA PRO A 194 4.68 5.41 -6.61
C PRO A 194 4.41 6.64 -5.71
N THR A 195 4.32 7.84 -6.30
CA THR A 195 4.15 9.11 -5.56
C THR A 195 2.70 9.39 -5.17
N VAL A 196 1.75 8.63 -5.71
CA VAL A 196 0.33 8.80 -5.39
C VAL A 196 0.08 8.55 -3.92
N THR A 197 -0.48 9.56 -3.26
CA THR A 197 -0.83 9.50 -1.84
C THR A 197 -2.05 8.61 -1.63
N LEU A 198 -1.90 7.61 -0.76
CA LEU A 198 -2.97 6.76 -0.28
C LEU A 198 -3.58 7.35 1.00
N PRO A 199 -4.83 7.02 1.32
CA PRO A 199 -5.36 7.25 2.66
C PRO A 199 -4.52 6.50 3.71
N ASP A 200 -4.64 6.84 4.99
CA ASP A 200 -3.96 6.09 6.05
C ASP A 200 -4.49 4.65 6.10
N LEU A 201 -3.68 3.74 5.61
CA LEU A 201 -3.94 2.29 5.62
C LEU A 201 -3.26 1.60 6.81
N GLY A 202 -3.04 2.32 7.91
CA GLY A 202 -2.52 1.75 9.15
C GLY A 202 -1.02 1.43 9.15
N GLY A 203 -0.27 1.85 8.12
CA GLY A 203 1.17 1.60 7.99
C GLY A 203 1.48 0.25 7.34
N ILE A 204 0.65 -0.19 6.38
CA ILE A 204 0.99 -1.32 5.51
C ILE A 204 2.10 -0.92 4.53
N GLU A 205 2.84 -1.91 4.02
CA GLU A 205 3.76 -1.69 2.91
C GLU A 205 2.98 -1.43 1.62
N ASP A 206 3.15 -0.24 1.03
CA ASP A 206 2.41 0.23 -0.14
C ASP A 206 3.29 0.55 -1.36
N SER A 207 4.50 0.00 -1.41
CA SER A 207 5.36 0.14 -2.59
C SER A 207 4.64 -0.27 -3.88
N LEU A 208 4.98 0.34 -5.02
CA LEU A 208 4.30 0.10 -6.29
C LEU A 208 4.26 -1.39 -6.67
N SER A 209 5.34 -2.13 -6.38
CA SER A 209 5.40 -3.58 -6.61
C SER A 209 4.39 -4.36 -5.75
N LYS A 210 4.16 -3.91 -4.51
CA LYS A 210 3.15 -4.49 -3.61
C LYS A 210 1.74 -4.12 -4.06
N ARG A 211 1.52 -2.86 -4.44
CA ARG A 211 0.22 -2.41 -4.99
C ARG A 211 -0.18 -3.29 -6.17
N ASN A 212 0.71 -3.49 -7.14
CA ASN A 212 0.43 -4.29 -8.33
C ASN A 212 0.24 -5.79 -8.01
N ARG A 213 1.08 -6.35 -7.13
CA ARG A 213 0.98 -7.77 -6.75
C ARG A 213 -0.31 -8.09 -6.01
N HIS A 214 -0.78 -7.19 -5.16
CA HIS A 214 -1.93 -7.37 -4.28
C HIS A 214 -3.05 -6.37 -4.57
N ARG A 215 -3.22 -6.00 -5.85
CA ARG A 215 -4.08 -4.90 -6.31
C ARG A 215 -5.52 -4.97 -5.81
N LYS A 216 -6.14 -6.15 -5.85
CA LYS A 216 -7.52 -6.34 -5.37
C LYS A 216 -7.63 -6.16 -3.85
N ALA A 217 -6.65 -6.68 -3.11
CA ALA A 217 -6.57 -6.50 -1.67
C ALA A 217 -6.37 -5.03 -1.29
N LEU A 218 -5.51 -4.32 -2.01
CA LEU A 218 -5.30 -2.89 -1.82
C LEU A 218 -6.59 -2.10 -2.06
N LEU A 219 -7.29 -2.33 -3.18
CA LEU A 219 -8.56 -1.66 -3.45
C LEU A 219 -9.58 -1.92 -2.34
N ARG A 220 -9.66 -3.16 -1.85
CA ARG A 220 -10.54 -3.49 -0.71
C ARG A 220 -10.19 -2.70 0.53
N LEU A 221 -8.89 -2.61 0.88
CA LEU A 221 -8.43 -1.82 2.01
C LEU A 221 -8.77 -0.33 1.85
N VAL A 222 -8.60 0.21 0.65
CA VAL A 222 -8.96 1.61 0.36
C VAL A 222 -10.48 1.82 0.49
N PHE A 223 -11.30 0.92 -0.04
CA PHE A 223 -12.75 0.97 0.15
C PHE A 223 -13.13 0.92 1.64
N ASP A 224 -12.50 0.03 2.40
CA ASP A 224 -12.76 -0.12 3.84
C ASP A 224 -12.34 1.13 4.62
N SER A 225 -11.18 1.70 4.31
CA SER A 225 -10.64 2.88 5.01
C SER A 225 -11.44 4.15 4.72
N THR A 226 -11.97 4.27 3.51
CA THR A 226 -12.76 5.44 3.10
C THR A 226 -14.25 5.30 3.36
N HIS A 227 -14.71 4.10 3.78
CA HIS A 227 -16.13 3.76 3.90
C HIS A 227 -16.96 4.02 2.64
N ALA A 228 -16.31 4.06 1.50
CA ALA A 228 -16.94 4.33 0.21
C ALA A 228 -17.49 3.02 -0.40
N ASN A 229 -18.57 3.16 -1.16
CA ASN A 229 -19.07 2.10 -2.02
C ASN A 229 -18.67 2.30 -3.48
N ARG A 230 -18.10 3.47 -3.82
CA ARG A 230 -17.67 3.85 -5.16
C ARG A 230 -16.27 4.43 -5.12
N MET A 231 -15.45 4.00 -6.06
CA MET A 231 -14.07 4.46 -6.19
C MET A 231 -13.71 4.62 -7.67
N MET A 232 -12.94 5.65 -7.98
CA MET A 232 -12.39 5.85 -9.31
C MET A 232 -10.86 5.72 -9.27
N ILE A 233 -10.31 4.99 -10.24
CA ILE A 233 -8.85 4.87 -10.45
C ILE A 233 -8.51 5.21 -11.89
N CYS A 234 -7.37 5.88 -12.09
CA CYS A 234 -6.80 6.06 -13.41
C CYS A 234 -5.67 5.06 -13.64
N LEU A 235 -5.59 4.54 -14.86
CA LEU A 235 -4.56 3.59 -15.29
C LEU A 235 -3.92 4.09 -16.59
N ASP A 236 -2.67 3.72 -16.80
CA ASP A 236 -2.03 3.92 -18.09
C ASP A 236 -2.67 3.00 -19.14
N PRO A 237 -2.97 3.48 -20.33
CA PRO A 237 -3.64 2.69 -21.37
C PRO A 237 -2.78 1.52 -21.91
N GLU A 238 -1.49 1.51 -21.58
CA GLU A 238 -0.56 0.45 -21.96
C GLU A 238 -0.66 -0.80 -21.06
N ASP A 239 -1.26 -0.66 -19.85
CA ASP A 239 -1.44 -1.74 -18.89
C ASP A 239 -2.71 -2.56 -19.16
N ILE A 240 -2.82 -3.09 -20.38
CA ILE A 240 -3.99 -3.82 -20.87
C ILE A 240 -4.40 -4.98 -19.94
N ASP A 241 -3.42 -5.71 -19.42
CA ASP A 241 -3.69 -6.84 -18.52
C ASP A 241 -4.28 -6.38 -17.18
N LEU A 242 -3.83 -5.24 -16.67
CA LEU A 242 -4.37 -4.64 -15.45
C LEU A 242 -5.81 -4.13 -15.68
N ILE A 243 -6.04 -3.47 -16.82
CA ILE A 243 -7.38 -2.99 -17.21
C ILE A 243 -8.35 -4.16 -17.33
N LYS A 244 -7.96 -5.23 -18.02
CA LYS A 244 -8.78 -6.44 -18.17
C LYS A 244 -9.10 -7.10 -16.84
N ASP A 245 -8.12 -7.18 -15.95
CA ASP A 245 -8.30 -7.79 -14.64
C ASP A 245 -9.31 -7.01 -13.79
N PHE A 246 -9.26 -5.68 -13.81
CA PHE A 246 -10.25 -4.87 -13.10
C PHE A 246 -11.63 -4.87 -13.74
N CYS A 247 -11.70 -4.83 -15.07
CA CYS A 247 -12.98 -4.84 -15.78
C CYS A 247 -13.68 -6.20 -15.72
N ALA A 248 -12.93 -7.30 -15.58
CA ALA A 248 -13.48 -8.65 -15.42
C ALA A 248 -13.97 -8.95 -13.98
N GLU A 249 -13.62 -8.11 -12.99
CA GLU A 249 -13.90 -8.35 -11.58
C GLU A 249 -15.38 -8.29 -11.22
N SER A 250 -16.09 -7.34 -11.79
CA SER A 250 -17.49 -7.11 -11.45
C SER A 250 -18.27 -6.56 -12.65
N PRO A 251 -19.49 -7.05 -12.85
CA PRO A 251 -20.41 -6.45 -13.82
C PRO A 251 -20.70 -4.98 -13.56
N SER A 252 -20.47 -4.50 -12.34
CA SER A 252 -20.63 -3.09 -11.97
C SER A 252 -19.41 -2.23 -12.28
N THR A 253 -18.27 -2.79 -12.68
CA THR A 253 -17.11 -2.02 -13.10
C THR A 253 -17.42 -1.27 -14.39
N ARG A 254 -17.07 0.02 -14.42
CA ARG A 254 -17.24 0.89 -15.59
C ARG A 254 -15.88 1.36 -16.08
N LEU A 255 -15.70 1.35 -17.38
CA LEU A 255 -14.48 1.82 -18.03
C LEU A 255 -14.76 3.11 -18.81
N LEU A 256 -14.03 4.18 -18.52
CA LEU A 256 -14.00 5.40 -19.31
C LEU A 256 -12.67 5.49 -20.05
N GLN A 257 -12.75 5.54 -21.37
CA GLN A 257 -11.61 5.80 -22.24
C GLN A 257 -11.65 7.26 -22.70
N ILE A 258 -10.59 8.01 -22.39
CA ILE A 258 -10.42 9.39 -22.83
C ILE A 258 -9.38 9.42 -23.95
N ASP A 259 -9.83 9.65 -25.17
CA ASP A 259 -8.99 9.69 -26.34
C ASP A 259 -8.55 11.13 -26.62
N CYS A 260 -7.28 11.39 -26.37
CA CYS A 260 -6.64 12.66 -26.69
C CYS A 260 -5.98 12.62 -28.08
N GLU A 261 -5.89 13.77 -28.75
CA GLU A 261 -5.16 13.88 -30.00
C GLU A 261 -3.69 13.54 -29.82
N LEU A 262 -3.18 12.65 -30.66
CA LEU A 262 -1.79 12.22 -30.65
C LEU A 262 -0.91 13.18 -31.45
N THR A 263 -0.67 14.38 -30.90
CA THR A 263 0.24 15.36 -31.53
C THR A 263 1.69 14.87 -31.50
N ASP A 264 2.51 15.33 -32.43
CA ASP A 264 3.94 14.96 -32.47
C ASP A 264 4.69 15.42 -31.21
N ARG A 265 4.28 16.55 -30.61
CA ARG A 265 4.80 17.03 -29.32
C ARG A 265 4.49 16.01 -28.23
N TYR A 266 3.22 15.64 -28.06
CA TYR A 266 2.83 14.64 -27.07
C TYR A 266 3.59 13.32 -27.27
N LEU A 267 3.68 12.81 -28.52
CA LEU A 267 4.39 11.56 -28.80
C LEU A 267 5.90 11.66 -28.49
N THR A 268 6.52 12.83 -28.66
CA THR A 268 7.91 13.07 -28.30
C THR A 268 8.10 13.04 -26.79
N ASP A 269 7.26 13.77 -26.04
CA ASP A 269 7.31 13.81 -24.58
C ASP A 269 7.04 12.41 -23.97
N HIS A 270 6.09 11.69 -24.53
CA HIS A 270 5.78 10.31 -24.14
C HIS A 270 6.96 9.34 -24.43
N ALA A 271 7.62 9.48 -25.57
CA ALA A 271 8.80 8.68 -25.91
C ALA A 271 9.98 8.96 -24.95
N ILE A 272 10.12 10.20 -24.48
CA ILE A 272 11.13 10.56 -23.45
C ILE A 272 10.75 9.94 -22.11
N ALA A 273 9.49 10.03 -21.71
CA ALA A 273 9.00 9.44 -20.45
C ALA A 273 9.17 7.91 -20.40
N LEU A 274 9.13 7.24 -21.56
CA LEU A 274 9.38 5.81 -21.70
C LEU A 274 10.86 5.44 -21.89
N ASP A 275 11.77 6.40 -21.76
CA ASP A 275 13.24 6.20 -22.02
C ASP A 275 13.57 5.66 -23.44
N LEU A 276 12.66 5.82 -24.39
CA LEU A 276 12.88 5.40 -25.78
C LEU A 276 13.82 6.36 -26.53
N ILE A 277 13.83 7.63 -26.12
CA ILE A 277 14.72 8.68 -26.61
C ILE A 277 15.14 9.59 -25.46
N ALA A 278 16.29 10.21 -25.55
CA ALA A 278 16.70 11.29 -24.65
C ALA A 278 16.11 12.65 -25.12
N ALA A 279 15.91 13.59 -24.19
CA ALA A 279 15.41 14.94 -24.49
C ALA A 279 16.24 15.69 -25.56
N LYS A 280 17.51 15.35 -25.74
CA LYS A 280 18.42 15.92 -26.76
C LYS A 280 18.67 14.98 -27.95
N SER A 281 17.78 14.03 -28.20
CA SER A 281 17.95 13.09 -29.32
C SER A 281 17.88 13.80 -30.68
N PRO A 282 18.63 13.36 -31.70
CA PRO A 282 18.59 13.94 -33.03
C PRO A 282 17.19 13.86 -33.64
N GLN A 283 16.74 14.94 -34.29
CA GLN A 283 15.41 15.01 -34.93
C GLN A 283 15.11 13.84 -35.88
N GLY A 284 16.12 13.32 -36.58
CA GLY A 284 15.95 12.16 -37.45
C GLY A 284 15.61 10.86 -36.72
N ALA A 285 16.04 10.69 -35.48
CA ALA A 285 15.65 9.55 -34.63
C ALA A 285 14.20 9.71 -34.15
N VAL A 286 13.85 10.90 -33.70
CA VAL A 286 12.49 11.24 -33.27
C VAL A 286 11.49 10.98 -34.41
N ARG A 287 11.72 11.55 -35.61
CA ARG A 287 10.83 11.38 -36.77
C ARG A 287 10.62 9.92 -37.18
N ARG A 288 11.57 9.03 -36.96
CA ARG A 288 11.41 7.59 -37.25
C ARG A 288 10.62 6.85 -36.18
N LEU A 289 10.68 7.30 -34.92
CA LEU A 289 10.01 6.67 -33.80
C LEU A 289 8.52 7.05 -33.73
N LEU A 290 8.17 8.32 -33.95
CA LEU A 290 6.79 8.83 -33.75
C LEU A 290 5.72 8.04 -34.51
N PRO A 291 5.87 7.66 -35.80
CA PRO A 291 4.86 6.88 -36.49
C PRO A 291 4.63 5.49 -35.88
N ARG A 292 5.71 4.87 -35.38
CA ARG A 292 5.66 3.55 -34.73
C ARG A 292 4.94 3.64 -33.38
N LEU A 293 5.27 4.66 -32.61
CA LEU A 293 4.65 4.90 -31.30
C LEU A 293 3.15 5.21 -31.46
N ARG A 294 2.81 6.07 -32.44
CA ARG A 294 1.41 6.37 -32.80
C ARG A 294 0.66 5.11 -33.21
N ALA A 295 1.24 4.28 -34.06
CA ALA A 295 0.62 3.03 -34.50
C ALA A 295 0.39 2.07 -33.31
N LYS A 296 1.36 1.97 -32.38
CA LYS A 296 1.22 1.15 -31.17
C LYS A 296 0.08 1.65 -30.31
N ILE A 297 0.01 2.95 -30.00
CA ILE A 297 -1.08 3.53 -29.18
C ILE A 297 -2.44 3.29 -29.84
N LEU A 298 -2.56 3.46 -31.15
CA LEU A 298 -3.81 3.18 -31.89
C LEU A 298 -4.16 1.69 -31.87
N GLN A 299 -3.18 0.82 -31.93
CA GLN A 299 -3.38 -0.63 -31.80
C GLN A 299 -3.87 -1.01 -30.39
N ASP A 300 -3.31 -0.42 -29.36
CA ASP A 300 -3.71 -0.64 -27.96
C ASP A 300 -5.15 -0.16 -27.73
N ARG A 301 -5.53 1.02 -28.27
CA ARG A 301 -6.92 1.48 -28.28
C ARG A 301 -7.88 0.48 -28.95
N ALA A 302 -7.53 0.04 -30.15
CA ALA A 302 -8.34 -0.94 -30.88
C ALA A 302 -8.40 -2.30 -30.17
N HIS A 303 -7.39 -2.63 -29.38
CA HIS A 303 -7.39 -3.86 -28.58
C HIS A 303 -8.37 -3.76 -27.40
N LEU A 304 -8.43 -2.62 -26.73
CA LEU A 304 -9.39 -2.36 -25.66
C LEU A 304 -10.84 -2.34 -26.19
N GLU A 305 -11.09 -1.75 -27.35
CA GLU A 305 -12.40 -1.78 -28.00
C GLU A 305 -12.86 -3.21 -28.31
N ARG A 306 -11.95 -4.05 -28.81
CA ARG A 306 -12.24 -5.46 -29.14
C ARG A 306 -12.42 -6.36 -27.91
N ALA A 307 -11.95 -5.91 -26.73
CA ALA A 307 -12.12 -6.67 -25.49
C ALA A 307 -13.60 -6.78 -25.05
N GLY A 308 -14.48 -5.89 -25.57
CA GLY A 308 -15.93 -6.03 -25.40
C GLY A 308 -16.41 -5.87 -23.97
N PHE A 309 -15.91 -4.88 -23.24
CA PHE A 309 -16.39 -4.59 -21.89
C PHE A 309 -17.83 -4.07 -21.90
N ASP A 310 -18.70 -4.63 -21.07
CA ASP A 310 -20.14 -4.32 -21.03
C ASP A 310 -20.43 -2.83 -20.72
N ASN A 311 -19.63 -2.20 -19.86
CA ASN A 311 -19.80 -0.81 -19.41
C ASN A 311 -18.64 0.07 -19.88
N HIS A 312 -18.42 0.15 -21.18
CA HIS A 312 -17.36 0.95 -21.78
C HIS A 312 -17.89 2.28 -22.31
N TYR A 313 -17.36 3.38 -21.78
CA TYR A 313 -17.66 4.76 -22.17
C TYR A 313 -16.46 5.39 -22.85
N ARG A 314 -16.70 6.32 -23.77
CA ARG A 314 -15.62 6.95 -24.54
C ARG A 314 -15.86 8.45 -24.67
N ILE A 315 -14.82 9.23 -24.48
CA ILE A 315 -14.77 10.68 -24.69
C ILE A 315 -13.57 11.00 -25.58
N ALA A 316 -13.75 11.85 -26.57
CA ALA A 316 -12.68 12.41 -27.39
C ALA A 316 -12.46 13.88 -27.03
N ASP A 317 -11.22 14.37 -27.10
CA ASP A 317 -10.87 15.76 -26.79
C ASP A 317 -11.48 16.81 -27.75
N GLN A 318 -12.00 16.34 -28.90
CA GLN A 318 -12.72 17.18 -29.88
C GLN A 318 -14.24 17.01 -29.80
N ALA A 319 -14.76 16.24 -28.83
CA ALA A 319 -16.18 16.04 -28.65
C ALA A 319 -16.88 17.32 -28.17
N ASP A 320 -18.16 17.46 -28.49
CA ASP A 320 -19.00 18.54 -27.94
C ASP A 320 -19.08 18.44 -26.41
N ILE A 321 -19.16 19.59 -25.74
CA ILE A 321 -19.22 19.67 -24.28
C ILE A 321 -20.45 18.91 -23.74
N ASN A 322 -21.59 19.00 -24.43
CA ASN A 322 -22.81 18.33 -24.00
C ASN A 322 -22.69 16.82 -24.15
N ASP A 323 -22.07 16.32 -25.24
CA ASP A 323 -21.82 14.90 -25.43
C ASP A 323 -20.83 14.35 -24.37
N THR A 324 -19.83 15.16 -24.03
CA THR A 324 -18.86 14.87 -22.97
C THR A 324 -19.57 14.81 -21.61
N ALA A 325 -20.41 15.78 -21.29
CA ALA A 325 -21.17 15.83 -20.03
C ALA A 325 -22.15 14.65 -19.92
N ASP A 326 -22.85 14.31 -20.98
CA ASP A 326 -23.76 13.16 -21.03
C ASP A 326 -23.00 11.83 -20.81
N THR A 327 -21.83 11.70 -21.42
CA THR A 327 -21.01 10.50 -21.26
C THR A 327 -20.44 10.39 -19.83
N LEU A 328 -19.97 11.50 -19.26
CA LEU A 328 -19.53 11.55 -17.86
C LEU A 328 -20.69 11.26 -16.89
N SER A 329 -21.87 11.81 -17.15
CA SER A 329 -23.06 11.56 -16.36
C SER A 329 -23.42 10.06 -16.30
N ARG A 330 -23.41 9.40 -17.48
CA ARG A 330 -23.65 7.94 -17.56
C ARG A 330 -22.54 7.13 -16.91
N PHE A 331 -21.28 7.48 -17.15
CA PHE A 331 -20.13 6.81 -16.54
C PHE A 331 -20.17 6.92 -15.01
N LEU A 332 -20.44 8.12 -14.49
CA LEU A 332 -20.50 8.39 -13.05
C LEU A 332 -21.85 8.02 -12.43
N ALA A 333 -22.84 7.55 -13.21
CA ALA A 333 -24.23 7.35 -12.77
C ALA A 333 -24.76 8.54 -11.97
N LEU A 334 -24.49 9.75 -12.46
CA LEU A 334 -25.06 10.98 -11.93
C LEU A 334 -26.34 11.32 -12.69
N PRO A 335 -27.32 12.01 -12.07
CA PRO A 335 -28.49 12.50 -12.81
C PRO A 335 -28.06 13.40 -13.99
N ALA A 336 -28.65 13.21 -15.17
CA ALA A 336 -28.25 13.82 -16.43
C ALA A 336 -28.24 15.37 -16.47
N HIS A 337 -28.89 16.02 -15.52
CA HIS A 337 -28.98 17.49 -15.44
C HIS A 337 -28.27 18.07 -14.22
N THR A 338 -27.29 17.37 -13.65
CA THR A 338 -26.49 17.94 -12.57
C THR A 338 -25.52 18.96 -13.17
N LEU A 339 -25.56 20.19 -12.66
CA LEU A 339 -24.55 21.24 -12.89
C LEU A 339 -23.12 20.66 -12.85
N ARG A 340 -22.90 19.64 -12.04
CA ARG A 340 -21.63 18.93 -11.85
C ARG A 340 -21.09 18.25 -13.12
N ALA A 341 -21.94 17.65 -13.96
CA ALA A 341 -21.47 17.00 -15.19
C ALA A 341 -20.98 18.02 -16.21
N ASN A 342 -21.65 19.18 -16.32
CA ASN A 342 -21.23 20.28 -17.21
C ASN A 342 -19.93 20.92 -16.73
N GLU A 343 -19.80 21.22 -15.43
CA GLU A 343 -18.55 21.73 -14.84
C GLU A 343 -17.37 20.77 -15.09
N LEU A 344 -17.59 19.45 -14.97
CA LEU A 344 -16.59 18.43 -15.25
C LEU A 344 -16.18 18.43 -16.75
N ALA A 345 -17.13 18.63 -17.66
CA ALA A 345 -16.88 18.61 -19.11
C ALA A 345 -16.15 19.87 -19.57
N GLU A 346 -16.56 21.06 -19.09
CA GLU A 346 -15.97 22.34 -19.45
C GLU A 346 -14.47 22.44 -19.15
N ASP A 347 -14.08 21.94 -17.99
CA ASP A 347 -12.70 22.05 -17.53
C ASP A 347 -11.80 20.89 -17.99
N LEU A 348 -12.36 19.77 -18.46
CA LEU A 348 -11.61 18.54 -18.69
C LEU A 348 -10.41 18.72 -19.63
N PHE A 349 -10.59 19.47 -20.71
CA PHE A 349 -9.60 19.71 -21.76
C PHE A 349 -9.06 21.14 -21.80
N SER A 350 -9.40 22.00 -20.83
CA SER A 350 -8.96 23.40 -20.82
C SER A 350 -7.43 23.49 -20.74
N ASN A 351 -6.85 24.42 -21.56
CA ASN A 351 -5.38 24.50 -21.75
C ASN A 351 -4.64 25.33 -20.68
N GLU A 352 -5.24 25.64 -19.53
CA GLU A 352 -4.65 26.62 -18.59
C GLU A 352 -3.34 26.19 -17.91
N ASP A 353 -2.90 24.92 -18.00
CA ASP A 353 -1.70 24.43 -17.32
C ASP A 353 -0.57 23.96 -18.24
N ALA A 354 -0.35 24.64 -19.38
CA ALA A 354 0.79 24.35 -20.24
C ALA A 354 2.18 24.75 -19.63
N HIS A 355 2.24 25.15 -18.36
CA HIS A 355 3.43 25.73 -17.73
C HIS A 355 3.85 25.09 -16.38
N VAL A 356 3.50 23.85 -16.11
CA VAL A 356 4.10 23.15 -14.96
C VAL A 356 4.72 21.85 -15.45
N LEU A 357 5.97 21.93 -15.79
CA LEU A 357 6.96 20.85 -15.83
C LEU A 357 7.95 21.08 -14.72
#